data_2bc0d36bdcf177875fd9da900fc835da
#
_entry.id   2bc0d36bdcf177875fd9da900fc835da
#
_cell.length_a   1.000
_cell.length_b   1.000
_cell.length_c   1.000
_cell.angle_alpha   90.00
_cell.angle_beta   90.00
_cell.angle_gamma   90.00
#
_symmetry.space_group_name_H-M   'P 1'
#
loop_
_entity.id
_entity.type
_entity.pdbx_description
1 polymer ?
#
loop_
_entity_poly.entity_id
_entity_poly.type
_entity_poly.pdbx_seq_one_letter_code
_entity_poly.pdbx_strand_id
1 'polypeptide(L)'
;MKKKLTYLALFLLFLLIMGFIGIHQVAPYAIVQPPRVSLPLHPKDLGLKSSPLNVPTKDSLALAGYWIKSQQDSTRGIIILVHGIGGCKEHFLELAQELSSQGIESIVFDNRAHGSSEGQFCTYGYKEKEDIQQIVQHIKAQAPDLPLGIWGNSMGGAIALQALALEPRIEFGLIESTFTDLSQIVFDYKKRLLKGFGSRALSDYALARAGKIADFEPSQVKPIQAVQQIEQPIFLAHGDADENIKVSYGQQLFEHLKSPQKQLVIVEGAGHFSLYEKGGEGYKKQVMAFVEEWVR
;
A
#
# COMPACT_ATOMS: atom_id res chain seq x y z
N MET A 1 -4.15 -29.51 -48.85
CA MET A 1 -3.93 -29.89 -47.43
C MET A 1 -2.60 -29.33 -46.90
N LYS A 2 -1.43 -29.63 -47.50
CA LYS A 2 -0.12 -29.19 -46.96
C LYS A 2 0.00 -27.66 -46.68
N LYS A 3 -0.43 -26.78 -47.62
CA LYS A 3 -0.40 -25.32 -47.43
C LYS A 3 -1.24 -24.87 -46.25
N LYS A 4 -2.44 -25.43 -46.04
CA LYS A 4 -3.30 -25.06 -44.88
C LYS A 4 -2.65 -25.47 -43.55
N LEU A 5 -1.98 -26.61 -43.50
CA LEU A 5 -1.25 -27.08 -42.31
C LEU A 5 -0.06 -26.19 -42.01
N THR A 6 0.67 -25.73 -43.05
CA THR A 6 1.79 -24.78 -42.89
C THR A 6 1.29 -23.42 -42.33
N TYR A 7 0.19 -22.86 -42.84
CA TYR A 7 -0.36 -21.61 -42.32
C TYR A 7 -0.84 -21.77 -40.88
N LEU A 8 -1.45 -22.89 -40.52
CA LEU A 8 -1.85 -23.17 -39.15
C LEU A 8 -0.62 -23.24 -38.20
N ALA A 9 0.45 -23.94 -38.65
CA ALA A 9 1.67 -24.04 -37.86
C ALA A 9 2.34 -22.67 -37.67
N LEU A 10 2.41 -21.83 -38.70
CA LEU A 10 2.94 -20.48 -38.60
C LEU A 10 2.09 -19.58 -37.69
N PHE A 11 0.77 -19.72 -37.73
CA PHE A 11 -0.14 -18.98 -36.84
C PHE A 11 0.03 -19.42 -35.38
N LEU A 12 0.15 -20.71 -35.11
CA LEU A 12 0.42 -21.23 -33.76
C LEU A 12 1.78 -20.75 -33.24
N LEU A 13 2.80 -20.77 -34.09
CA LEU A 13 4.13 -20.27 -33.74
C LEU A 13 4.08 -18.77 -33.42
N PHE A 14 3.36 -17.98 -34.20
CA PHE A 14 3.13 -16.55 -33.93
C PHE A 14 2.48 -16.35 -32.57
N LEU A 15 1.42 -17.10 -32.24
CA LEU A 15 0.76 -17.03 -30.95
C LEU A 15 1.70 -17.40 -29.79
N LEU A 16 2.54 -18.41 -29.96
CA LEU A 16 3.54 -18.79 -28.95
C LEU A 16 4.57 -17.66 -28.72
N ILE A 17 5.08 -17.05 -29.80
CA ILE A 17 6.01 -15.93 -29.72
C ILE A 17 5.36 -14.73 -29.02
N MET A 18 4.13 -14.38 -29.39
CA MET A 18 3.40 -13.28 -28.75
C MET A 18 3.12 -13.55 -27.28
N GLY A 19 2.74 -14.79 -26.93
CA GLY A 19 2.58 -15.23 -25.56
C GLY A 19 3.88 -15.14 -24.74
N PHE A 20 5.00 -15.55 -25.33
CA PHE A 20 6.31 -15.43 -24.70
C PHE A 20 6.71 -13.96 -24.48
N ILE A 21 6.53 -13.09 -25.48
CA ILE A 21 6.79 -11.65 -25.35
C ILE A 21 5.91 -11.07 -24.25
N GLY A 22 4.61 -11.42 -24.20
CA GLY A 22 3.68 -10.96 -23.17
C GLY A 22 4.15 -11.32 -21.76
N ILE A 23 4.55 -12.56 -21.54
CA ILE A 23 5.00 -13.03 -20.21
C ILE A 23 6.41 -12.51 -19.86
N HIS A 24 7.29 -12.38 -20.83
CA HIS A 24 8.69 -12.04 -20.59
C HIS A 24 8.94 -10.53 -20.53
N GLN A 25 8.21 -9.74 -21.34
CA GLN A 25 8.44 -8.30 -21.46
C GLN A 25 7.30 -7.45 -20.90
N VAL A 26 6.05 -7.84 -21.06
CA VAL A 26 4.90 -6.98 -20.67
C VAL A 26 4.47 -7.22 -19.23
N ALA A 27 4.24 -8.48 -18.85
CA ALA A 27 3.71 -8.82 -17.54
C ALA A 27 4.62 -8.36 -16.37
N PRO A 28 5.96 -8.45 -16.43
CA PRO A 28 6.83 -7.97 -15.35
C PRO A 28 6.70 -6.47 -15.11
N TYR A 29 6.66 -5.67 -16.17
CA TYR A 29 6.47 -4.22 -16.04
C TYR A 29 5.08 -3.87 -15.48
N ALA A 30 4.03 -4.57 -15.92
CA ALA A 30 2.69 -4.38 -15.38
C ALA A 30 2.60 -4.67 -13.87
N ILE A 31 3.51 -5.48 -13.31
CA ILE A 31 3.60 -5.73 -11.87
C ILE A 31 4.26 -4.54 -11.16
N VAL A 32 5.40 -4.05 -11.64
CA VAL A 32 6.25 -3.13 -10.86
C VAL A 32 6.20 -1.67 -11.32
N GLN A 33 5.59 -1.38 -12.46
CA GLN A 33 5.47 -0.03 -13.00
C GLN A 33 4.02 0.45 -12.93
N PRO A 34 3.60 1.04 -11.78
CA PRO A 34 2.25 1.53 -11.63
C PRO A 34 1.98 2.75 -12.52
N PRO A 35 0.72 3.03 -12.87
CA PRO A 35 0.37 4.29 -13.49
C PRO A 35 0.68 5.45 -12.54
N ARG A 36 1.23 6.53 -13.06
CA ARG A 36 1.38 7.77 -12.30
C ARG A 36 0.07 8.55 -12.34
N VAL A 37 -0.58 8.64 -11.20
CA VAL A 37 -1.81 9.39 -11.00
C VAL A 37 -1.51 10.62 -10.16
N SER A 38 -2.11 11.75 -10.49
CA SER A 38 -2.17 12.95 -9.65
C SER A 38 -3.56 13.56 -9.79
N LEU A 39 -4.09 14.12 -8.73
CA LEU A 39 -5.35 14.83 -8.75
C LEU A 39 -5.10 16.35 -8.68
N PRO A 40 -5.93 17.18 -9.33
CA PRO A 40 -5.85 18.63 -9.26
C PRO A 40 -6.43 19.15 -7.94
N LEU A 41 -5.94 18.64 -6.81
CA LEU A 41 -6.36 18.97 -5.46
C LEU A 41 -5.14 19.31 -4.60
N HIS A 42 -5.16 20.46 -3.95
CA HIS A 42 -4.09 20.89 -3.07
C HIS A 42 -4.60 21.07 -1.64
N PRO A 43 -3.74 20.95 -0.61
CA PRO A 43 -4.15 21.15 0.78
C PRO A 43 -4.87 22.48 1.02
N LYS A 44 -4.46 23.56 0.35
CA LYS A 44 -5.10 24.88 0.44
C LYS A 44 -6.55 24.90 -0.04
N ASP A 45 -6.93 24.03 -0.98
CA ASP A 45 -8.29 23.96 -1.52
C ASP A 45 -9.27 23.41 -0.48
N LEU A 46 -8.75 22.70 0.52
CA LEU A 46 -9.47 22.19 1.69
C LEU A 46 -9.24 23.03 2.95
N GLY A 47 -8.62 24.22 2.83
CA GLY A 47 -8.32 25.08 3.97
C GLY A 47 -7.23 24.54 4.91
N LEU A 48 -6.43 23.60 4.45
CA LEU A 48 -5.38 22.96 5.24
C LEU A 48 -4.08 23.78 5.24
N LYS A 49 -3.50 23.96 6.41
CA LYS A 49 -2.12 24.43 6.55
C LYS A 49 -1.18 23.27 6.26
N SER A 50 -0.22 23.46 5.38
CA SER A 50 0.75 22.43 5.01
C SER A 50 2.11 23.00 4.68
N SER A 51 3.15 22.20 4.83
CA SER A 51 4.46 22.44 4.26
C SER A 51 4.80 21.36 3.23
N PRO A 52 5.54 21.68 2.17
CA PRO A 52 6.04 20.69 1.24
C PRO A 52 6.91 19.66 1.96
N LEU A 53 6.75 18.38 1.61
CA LEU A 53 7.60 17.29 2.05
C LEU A 53 8.46 16.85 0.87
N ASN A 54 9.77 16.81 1.09
CA ASN A 54 10.73 16.24 0.15
C ASN A 54 11.74 15.43 0.97
N VAL A 55 11.62 14.10 0.92
CA VAL A 55 12.46 13.20 1.73
C VAL A 55 13.30 12.35 0.79
N PRO A 56 14.64 12.41 0.89
CA PRO A 56 15.53 11.55 0.14
C PRO A 56 15.46 10.11 0.68
N THR A 57 15.37 9.16 -0.23
CA THR A 57 15.47 7.73 0.09
C THR A 57 16.94 7.29 0.19
N LYS A 58 17.18 6.08 0.71
CA LYS A 58 18.55 5.51 0.80
C LYS A 58 19.21 5.33 -0.58
N ASP A 59 18.41 5.09 -1.62
CA ASP A 59 18.85 4.97 -3.02
C ASP A 59 18.74 6.28 -3.80
N SER A 60 18.72 7.42 -3.08
CA SER A 60 18.81 8.78 -3.61
C SER A 60 17.63 9.22 -4.50
N LEU A 61 16.45 8.62 -4.34
CA LEU A 61 15.22 9.13 -4.91
C LEU A 61 14.62 10.20 -4.00
N ALA A 62 13.87 11.15 -4.57
CA ALA A 62 13.10 12.12 -3.82
C ALA A 62 11.64 11.67 -3.69
N LEU A 63 11.14 11.55 -2.47
CA LEU A 63 9.72 11.34 -2.17
C LEU A 63 9.04 12.70 -1.99
N ALA A 64 7.97 12.93 -2.75
CA ALA A 64 7.22 14.17 -2.74
C ALA A 64 5.91 14.03 -1.96
N GLY A 65 5.59 15.02 -1.12
CA GLY A 65 4.38 14.99 -0.31
C GLY A 65 4.06 16.31 0.34
N TYR A 66 3.20 16.24 1.34
CA TYR A 66 2.84 17.33 2.21
C TYR A 66 2.87 16.89 3.67
N TRP A 67 3.35 17.77 4.53
CA TRP A 67 3.12 17.69 5.96
C TRP A 67 1.93 18.57 6.29
N ILE A 68 0.78 17.96 6.55
CA ILE A 68 -0.47 18.64 6.91
C ILE A 68 -0.42 18.94 8.40
N LYS A 69 -0.61 20.20 8.75
CA LYS A 69 -0.53 20.68 10.12
C LYS A 69 -1.88 20.61 10.82
N SER A 70 -1.85 20.48 12.16
CA SER A 70 -3.02 20.59 13.01
C SER A 70 -3.74 21.91 12.80
N GLN A 71 -5.08 21.91 12.86
CA GLN A 71 -5.92 23.09 12.94
C GLN A 71 -6.19 23.52 14.39
N GLN A 72 -5.79 22.69 15.36
CA GLN A 72 -5.87 23.00 16.79
C GLN A 72 -4.59 23.70 17.27
N ASP A 73 -4.66 24.36 18.42
CA ASP A 73 -3.51 25.05 19.03
C ASP A 73 -2.40 24.08 19.48
N SER A 74 -2.78 22.84 19.77
CA SER A 74 -1.85 21.78 20.15
C SER A 74 -1.90 20.61 19.16
N THR A 75 -0.74 20.01 18.90
CA THR A 75 -0.64 18.77 18.11
C THR A 75 -0.62 17.58 19.05
N ARG A 76 -1.51 16.61 18.85
CA ARG A 76 -1.68 15.41 19.66
C ARG A 76 -0.84 14.22 19.15
N GLY A 77 -0.53 14.19 17.88
CA GLY A 77 0.24 13.12 17.23
C GLY A 77 0.36 13.33 15.73
N ILE A 78 1.08 12.42 15.08
CA ILE A 78 1.33 12.46 13.63
C ILE A 78 0.98 11.10 13.04
N ILE A 79 0.34 11.07 11.87
CA ILE A 79 0.04 9.83 11.14
C ILE A 79 0.64 9.89 9.73
N ILE A 80 1.41 8.87 9.37
CA ILE A 80 1.90 8.66 7.99
C ILE A 80 0.81 7.92 7.21
N LEU A 81 0.32 8.52 6.12
CA LEU A 81 -0.74 7.96 5.27
C LEU A 81 -0.13 7.36 4.00
N VAL A 82 -0.27 6.04 3.82
CA VAL A 82 0.40 5.27 2.78
C VAL A 82 -0.62 4.71 1.79
N HIS A 83 -0.64 5.23 0.58
CA HIS A 83 -1.61 4.86 -0.46
C HIS A 83 -1.34 3.51 -1.11
N GLY A 84 -2.38 2.91 -1.71
CA GLY A 84 -2.31 1.69 -2.50
C GLY A 84 -1.66 1.89 -3.88
N ILE A 85 -1.49 0.79 -4.62
CA ILE A 85 -0.92 0.83 -5.97
C ILE A 85 -1.78 1.70 -6.90
N GLY A 86 -1.14 2.52 -7.73
CA GLY A 86 -1.82 3.47 -8.62
C GLY A 86 -2.52 4.62 -7.89
N GLY A 87 -2.32 4.76 -6.58
CA GLY A 87 -2.79 5.90 -5.79
C GLY A 87 -1.84 7.10 -5.85
N CYS A 88 -2.22 8.16 -5.16
CA CYS A 88 -1.43 9.37 -4.98
C CYS A 88 -1.76 10.02 -3.62
N LYS A 89 -0.90 10.92 -3.18
CA LYS A 89 -1.05 11.65 -1.91
C LYS A 89 -2.38 12.41 -1.77
N GLU A 90 -2.91 12.88 -2.86
CA GLU A 90 -4.16 13.64 -2.88
C GLU A 90 -5.37 12.81 -2.42
N HIS A 91 -5.34 11.48 -2.58
CA HIS A 91 -6.42 10.60 -2.09
C HIS A 91 -6.64 10.65 -0.58
N PHE A 92 -5.63 11.11 0.17
CA PHE A 92 -5.71 11.21 1.62
C PHE A 92 -5.99 12.63 2.14
N LEU A 93 -6.17 13.63 1.28
CA LEU A 93 -6.33 15.00 1.75
C LEU A 93 -7.62 15.23 2.55
N GLU A 94 -8.71 14.56 2.22
CA GLU A 94 -9.96 14.64 3.00
C GLU A 94 -9.81 13.98 4.38
N LEU A 95 -9.17 12.81 4.46
CA LEU A 95 -8.83 12.17 5.73
C LEU A 95 -7.87 13.04 6.55
N ALA A 96 -6.85 13.62 5.90
CA ALA A 96 -5.91 14.53 6.55
C ALA A 96 -6.62 15.80 7.08
N GLN A 97 -7.67 16.28 6.41
CA GLN A 97 -8.51 17.37 6.90
C GLN A 97 -9.26 16.97 8.18
N GLU A 98 -9.84 15.79 8.20
CA GLU A 98 -10.52 15.27 9.39
C GLU A 98 -9.54 15.13 10.57
N LEU A 99 -8.39 14.50 10.36
CA LEU A 99 -7.34 14.34 11.38
C LEU A 99 -6.86 15.71 11.89
N SER A 100 -6.58 16.66 10.97
CA SER A 100 -6.14 18.01 11.27
C SER A 100 -7.13 18.75 12.18
N SER A 101 -8.44 18.59 11.93
CA SER A 101 -9.51 19.18 12.76
C SER A 101 -9.52 18.66 14.20
N GLN A 102 -8.96 17.46 14.42
CA GLN A 102 -8.87 16.80 15.73
C GLN A 102 -7.49 16.98 16.40
N GLY A 103 -6.64 17.84 15.87
CA GLY A 103 -5.32 18.10 16.44
C GLY A 103 -4.25 17.09 16.00
N ILE A 104 -4.49 16.29 14.97
CA ILE A 104 -3.55 15.27 14.48
C ILE A 104 -2.95 15.74 13.16
N GLU A 105 -1.64 15.81 13.10
CA GLU A 105 -0.90 16.10 11.86
C GLU A 105 -0.80 14.86 10.98
N SER A 106 -0.62 15.06 9.68
CA SER A 106 -0.49 13.95 8.74
C SER A 106 0.67 14.16 7.77
N ILE A 107 1.35 13.08 7.44
CA ILE A 107 2.24 13.03 6.29
C ILE A 107 1.50 12.33 5.16
N VAL A 108 1.18 13.06 4.10
CA VAL A 108 0.64 12.52 2.86
C VAL A 108 1.72 12.61 1.78
N PHE A 109 2.06 11.50 1.17
CA PHE A 109 3.15 11.46 0.19
C PHE A 109 2.87 10.46 -0.92
N ASP A 110 3.52 10.64 -2.05
CA ASP A 110 3.51 9.65 -3.12
C ASP A 110 4.59 8.59 -2.84
N ASN A 111 4.22 7.32 -2.81
CA ASN A 111 5.20 6.23 -2.76
C ASN A 111 6.16 6.32 -3.96
N ARG A 112 7.35 5.70 -3.86
CA ARG A 112 8.26 5.60 -5.03
C ARG A 112 7.50 5.12 -6.27
N ALA A 113 7.88 5.64 -7.45
CA ALA A 113 7.25 5.37 -8.74
C ALA A 113 5.78 5.84 -8.89
N HIS A 114 5.22 6.54 -7.91
CA HIS A 114 3.86 7.10 -7.97
C HIS A 114 3.88 8.64 -7.98
N GLY A 115 2.76 9.22 -8.43
CA GLY A 115 2.52 10.66 -8.40
C GLY A 115 3.74 11.49 -8.82
N SER A 116 4.17 12.39 -7.93
CA SER A 116 5.31 13.30 -8.11
C SER A 116 6.62 12.76 -7.53
N SER A 117 6.61 11.63 -6.83
CA SER A 117 7.83 10.99 -6.31
C SER A 117 8.67 10.38 -7.42
N GLU A 118 9.97 10.35 -7.22
CA GLU A 118 10.90 9.73 -8.18
C GLU A 118 10.84 8.20 -8.16
N GLY A 119 11.63 7.58 -9.03
CA GLY A 119 11.67 6.14 -9.23
C GLY A 119 10.83 5.68 -10.42
N GLN A 120 11.13 4.51 -10.94
CA GLN A 120 10.40 3.91 -12.07
C GLN A 120 9.55 2.72 -11.63
N PHE A 121 9.91 2.08 -10.52
CA PHE A 121 9.33 0.83 -10.07
C PHE A 121 8.93 0.89 -8.60
N CYS A 122 7.80 0.27 -8.25
CA CYS A 122 7.42 -0.03 -6.88
C CYS A 122 7.83 -1.47 -6.53
N THR A 123 8.05 -1.72 -5.24
CA THR A 123 8.55 -3.01 -4.72
C THR A 123 7.68 -3.57 -3.58
N TYR A 124 6.45 -3.05 -3.41
CA TYR A 124 5.42 -3.55 -2.49
C TYR A 124 5.86 -3.65 -1.02
N GLY A 125 6.76 -2.79 -0.60
CA GLY A 125 7.29 -2.76 0.76
C GLY A 125 8.70 -3.33 0.92
N TYR A 126 9.33 -3.85 -0.14
CA TYR A 126 10.72 -4.29 -0.07
C TYR A 126 11.67 -3.10 0.15
N LYS A 127 11.59 -2.06 -0.69
CA LYS A 127 12.33 -0.80 -0.55
C LYS A 127 11.48 0.25 0.20
N GLU A 128 10.17 0.26 0.01
CA GLU A 128 9.27 1.26 0.59
C GLU A 128 9.28 1.26 2.12
N LYS A 129 9.49 0.12 2.80
CA LYS A 129 9.67 0.10 4.27
C LYS A 129 10.86 0.93 4.73
N GLU A 130 11.91 1.00 3.92
CA GLU A 130 13.07 1.86 4.18
C GLU A 130 12.80 3.32 3.84
N ASP A 131 11.95 3.58 2.83
CA ASP A 131 11.44 4.92 2.55
C ASP A 131 10.65 5.46 3.74
N ILE A 132 9.79 4.63 4.35
CA ILE A 132 9.08 4.99 5.58
C ILE A 132 10.07 5.31 6.71
N GLN A 133 11.17 4.58 6.85
CA GLN A 133 12.20 4.93 7.85
C GLN A 133 12.80 6.32 7.62
N GLN A 134 13.03 6.73 6.36
CA GLN A 134 13.52 8.09 6.07
C GLN A 134 12.47 9.14 6.42
N ILE A 135 11.19 8.88 6.14
CA ILE A 135 10.08 9.74 6.55
C ILE A 135 9.99 9.85 8.07
N VAL A 136 10.09 8.73 8.80
CA VAL A 136 10.12 8.71 10.27
C VAL A 136 11.31 9.51 10.82
N GLN A 137 12.48 9.35 10.23
CA GLN A 137 13.66 10.13 10.62
C GLN A 137 13.43 11.63 10.43
N HIS A 138 12.83 12.02 9.31
CA HIS A 138 12.49 13.41 9.01
C HIS A 138 11.48 13.98 10.01
N ILE A 139 10.44 13.21 10.37
CA ILE A 139 9.42 13.60 11.36
C ILE A 139 10.05 13.76 12.75
N LYS A 140 10.76 12.74 13.22
CA LYS A 140 11.32 12.71 14.58
C LYS A 140 12.44 13.72 14.79
N ALA A 141 13.08 14.21 13.72
CA ALA A 141 14.01 15.34 13.80
C ALA A 141 13.32 16.68 14.13
N GLN A 142 12.04 16.84 13.79
CA GLN A 142 11.27 18.08 13.98
C GLN A 142 10.26 17.97 15.13
N ALA A 143 9.77 16.76 15.41
CA ALA A 143 8.74 16.46 16.41
C ALA A 143 9.09 15.15 17.17
N PRO A 144 10.17 15.15 17.98
CA PRO A 144 10.71 13.93 18.61
C PRO A 144 9.71 13.26 19.56
N ASP A 145 8.93 14.05 20.29
CA ASP A 145 8.09 13.61 21.41
C ASP A 145 6.64 13.30 21.02
N LEU A 146 6.23 13.65 19.79
CA LEU A 146 4.86 13.38 19.34
C LEU A 146 4.67 11.90 19.00
N PRO A 147 3.56 11.27 19.45
CA PRO A 147 3.18 9.93 19.03
C PRO A 147 3.10 9.84 17.51
N LEU A 148 3.61 8.76 16.95
CA LEU A 148 3.67 8.53 15.51
C LEU A 148 2.93 7.25 15.12
N GLY A 149 1.89 7.38 14.32
CA GLY A 149 1.16 6.27 13.72
C GLY A 149 1.43 6.12 12.24
N ILE A 150 1.03 4.98 11.70
CA ILE A 150 1.03 4.71 10.25
C ILE A 150 -0.34 4.14 9.83
N TRP A 151 -0.86 4.63 8.71
CA TRP A 151 -2.13 4.18 8.16
C TRP A 151 -1.98 3.86 6.68
N GLY A 152 -2.22 2.61 6.31
CA GLY A 152 -2.05 2.15 4.93
C GLY A 152 -3.20 1.31 4.43
N ASN A 153 -3.57 1.50 3.17
CA ASN A 153 -4.57 0.68 2.50
C ASN A 153 -3.96 -0.12 1.34
N SER A 154 -4.48 -1.31 1.07
CA SER A 154 -4.05 -2.16 -0.05
C SER A 154 -2.53 -2.40 -0.04
N MET A 155 -1.80 -2.05 -1.10
CA MET A 155 -0.33 -2.05 -1.13
C MET A 155 0.26 -1.20 0.01
N GLY A 156 -0.33 -0.05 0.31
CA GLY A 156 0.10 0.81 1.42
C GLY A 156 -0.01 0.10 2.78
N GLY A 157 -1.02 -0.74 2.97
CA GLY A 157 -1.14 -1.59 4.16
C GLY A 157 -0.02 -2.63 4.27
N ALA A 158 0.38 -3.24 3.15
CA ALA A 158 1.51 -4.17 3.11
C ALA A 158 2.85 -3.46 3.38
N ILE A 159 3.03 -2.23 2.88
CA ILE A 159 4.18 -1.38 3.19
C ILE A 159 4.19 -1.04 4.68
N ALA A 160 3.06 -0.59 5.22
CA ALA A 160 2.92 -0.20 6.63
C ALA A 160 3.26 -1.35 7.58
N LEU A 161 2.75 -2.57 7.34
CA LEU A 161 3.08 -3.75 8.14
C LEU A 161 4.58 -4.07 8.11
N GLN A 162 5.22 -4.00 6.95
CA GLN A 162 6.65 -4.25 6.83
C GLN A 162 7.49 -3.14 7.46
N ALA A 163 7.00 -1.89 7.43
CA ALA A 163 7.65 -0.76 8.10
C ALA A 163 7.52 -0.85 9.62
N LEU A 164 6.35 -1.19 10.17
CA LEU A 164 6.12 -1.40 11.60
C LEU A 164 7.06 -2.45 12.20
N ALA A 165 7.28 -3.57 11.49
CA ALA A 165 8.22 -4.61 11.92
C ALA A 165 9.68 -4.15 11.95
N LEU A 166 10.03 -3.10 11.21
CA LEU A 166 11.41 -2.61 11.05
C LEU A 166 11.69 -1.35 11.88
N GLU A 167 10.65 -0.54 12.16
CA GLU A 167 10.77 0.82 12.69
C GLU A 167 9.99 1.00 14.01
N PRO A 168 10.62 0.78 15.16
CA PRO A 168 9.93 0.81 16.44
C PRO A 168 9.48 2.21 16.89
N ARG A 169 9.91 3.28 16.21
CA ARG A 169 9.43 4.64 16.47
C ARG A 169 8.02 4.90 15.92
N ILE A 170 7.49 3.98 15.12
CA ILE A 170 6.06 3.96 14.77
C ILE A 170 5.34 3.26 15.91
N GLU A 171 4.45 3.95 16.58
CA GLU A 171 3.88 3.53 17.86
C GLU A 171 2.56 2.76 17.69
N PHE A 172 1.85 2.92 16.58
CA PHE A 172 0.61 2.19 16.25
C PHE A 172 0.36 2.13 14.74
N GLY A 173 -0.52 1.23 14.29
CA GLY A 173 -0.84 1.07 12.86
C GLY A 173 -2.31 0.80 12.57
N LEU A 174 -2.81 1.40 11.47
CA LEU A 174 -4.11 1.12 10.89
C LEU A 174 -3.90 0.55 9.48
N ILE A 175 -4.47 -0.62 9.25
CA ILE A 175 -4.21 -1.39 8.04
C ILE A 175 -5.54 -1.81 7.41
N GLU A 176 -5.78 -1.36 6.20
CA GLU A 176 -7.03 -1.62 5.49
C GLU A 176 -6.81 -2.45 4.22
N SER A 177 -7.63 -3.49 4.03
CA SER A 177 -7.76 -4.25 2.78
C SER A 177 -6.43 -4.68 2.15
N THR A 178 -5.52 -5.29 2.94
CA THR A 178 -4.18 -5.67 2.46
C THR A 178 -3.99 -7.18 2.32
N PHE A 179 -2.87 -7.59 1.75
CA PHE A 179 -2.53 -8.97 1.42
C PHE A 179 -1.41 -9.54 2.31
N THR A 180 -1.25 -10.86 2.27
CA THR A 180 -0.29 -11.61 3.11
C THR A 180 1.07 -11.84 2.43
N ASP A 181 1.09 -12.01 1.09
CA ASP A 181 2.26 -12.43 0.31
C ASP A 181 2.15 -11.90 -1.11
N LEU A 182 3.25 -11.31 -1.64
CA LEU A 182 3.26 -10.71 -2.97
C LEU A 182 3.04 -11.74 -4.08
N SER A 183 3.66 -12.91 -3.99
CA SER A 183 3.53 -13.95 -5.00
C SER A 183 2.08 -14.45 -5.09
N GLN A 184 1.41 -14.56 -3.94
CA GLN A 184 0.02 -15.01 -3.90
C GLN A 184 -0.93 -13.92 -4.46
N ILE A 185 -0.76 -12.67 -4.07
CA ILE A 185 -1.66 -11.61 -4.56
C ILE A 185 -1.47 -11.36 -6.07
N VAL A 186 -0.24 -11.41 -6.60
CA VAL A 186 0.02 -11.29 -8.03
C VAL A 186 -0.65 -12.43 -8.81
N PHE A 187 -0.63 -13.66 -8.27
CA PHE A 187 -1.32 -14.79 -8.87
C PHE A 187 -2.84 -14.61 -8.85
N ASP A 188 -3.42 -14.17 -7.74
CA ASP A 188 -4.86 -13.95 -7.58
C ASP A 188 -5.36 -12.85 -8.54
N TYR A 189 -4.65 -11.74 -8.65
CA TYR A 189 -4.95 -10.67 -9.60
C TYR A 189 -4.94 -11.16 -11.04
N LYS A 190 -3.91 -11.90 -11.42
CA LYS A 190 -3.82 -12.49 -12.75
C LYS A 190 -4.97 -13.47 -13.01
N LYS A 191 -5.28 -14.35 -12.06
CA LYS A 191 -6.38 -15.30 -12.17
C LYS A 191 -7.72 -14.59 -12.37
N ARG A 192 -7.95 -13.48 -11.66
CA ARG A 192 -9.13 -12.65 -11.82
C ARG A 192 -9.19 -12.01 -13.21
N LEU A 193 -8.12 -11.35 -13.68
CA LEU A 193 -8.05 -10.74 -15.00
C LEU A 193 -8.30 -11.73 -16.13
N LEU A 194 -7.86 -12.96 -15.99
CA LEU A 194 -8.02 -14.04 -16.96
C LEU A 194 -9.27 -14.91 -16.68
N LYS A 195 -10.26 -14.37 -15.94
CA LYS A 195 -11.54 -15.05 -15.65
C LYS A 195 -11.37 -16.48 -15.11
N GLY A 196 -10.42 -16.67 -14.21
CA GLY A 196 -10.14 -17.97 -13.59
C GLY A 196 -9.01 -18.76 -14.25
N PHE A 197 -8.59 -18.40 -15.44
CA PHE A 197 -7.46 -19.04 -16.11
C PHE A 197 -6.12 -18.47 -15.62
N GLY A 198 -5.13 -19.31 -15.49
CA GLY A 198 -3.79 -18.88 -15.14
C GLY A 198 -2.90 -20.02 -14.65
N SER A 199 -1.65 -19.99 -15.07
CA SER A 199 -0.61 -20.90 -14.58
C SER A 199 0.15 -20.22 -13.44
N ARG A 200 0.28 -20.87 -12.30
CA ARG A 200 1.10 -20.39 -11.17
C ARG A 200 2.54 -20.22 -11.62
N ALA A 201 3.10 -21.19 -12.34
CA ALA A 201 4.47 -21.13 -12.83
C ALA A 201 4.75 -19.92 -13.74
N LEU A 202 3.80 -19.55 -14.61
CA LEU A 202 3.94 -18.35 -15.44
C LEU A 202 3.82 -17.05 -14.61
N SER A 203 3.02 -17.06 -13.55
CA SER A 203 2.94 -15.93 -12.63
C SER A 203 4.24 -15.73 -11.87
N ASP A 204 4.77 -16.82 -11.32
CA ASP A 204 6.02 -16.81 -10.56
C ASP A 204 7.21 -16.43 -11.46
N TYR A 205 7.23 -16.88 -12.72
CA TYR A 205 8.21 -16.46 -13.71
C TYR A 205 8.14 -14.93 -13.99
N ALA A 206 6.93 -14.40 -14.25
CA ALA A 206 6.76 -12.96 -14.49
C ALA A 206 7.17 -12.14 -13.26
N LEU A 207 6.82 -12.59 -12.06
CA LEU A 207 7.18 -11.93 -10.81
C LEU A 207 8.71 -11.98 -10.56
N ALA A 208 9.35 -13.13 -10.80
CA ALA A 208 10.82 -13.23 -10.71
C ALA A 208 11.53 -12.29 -11.71
N ARG A 209 10.97 -12.13 -12.91
CA ARG A 209 11.45 -11.16 -13.89
C ARG A 209 11.24 -9.71 -13.41
N ALA A 210 10.08 -9.41 -12.82
CA ALA A 210 9.78 -8.11 -12.23
C ALA A 210 10.79 -7.77 -11.11
N GLY A 211 11.13 -8.74 -10.27
CA GLY A 211 12.17 -8.59 -9.25
C GLY A 211 13.52 -8.19 -9.83
N LYS A 212 13.95 -8.83 -10.92
CA LYS A 212 15.21 -8.49 -11.62
C LYS A 212 15.17 -7.10 -12.26
N ILE A 213 14.03 -6.68 -12.81
CA ILE A 213 13.85 -5.37 -13.44
C ILE A 213 13.87 -4.25 -12.41
N ALA A 214 13.18 -4.43 -11.28
CA ALA A 214 13.02 -3.43 -10.23
C ALA A 214 14.07 -3.57 -9.10
N ASP A 215 15.03 -4.50 -9.25
CA ASP A 215 16.11 -4.76 -8.30
C ASP A 215 15.57 -5.00 -6.89
N PHE A 216 14.76 -6.05 -6.73
CA PHE A 216 14.26 -6.52 -5.43
C PHE A 216 14.00 -8.03 -5.45
N GLU A 217 13.87 -8.61 -4.26
CA GLU A 217 13.55 -10.03 -4.08
C GLU A 217 12.07 -10.22 -3.70
N PRO A 218 11.19 -10.59 -4.66
CA PRO A 218 9.76 -10.69 -4.41
C PRO A 218 9.38 -11.69 -3.31
N SER A 219 10.19 -12.73 -3.10
CA SER A 219 9.98 -13.74 -2.06
C SER A 219 10.11 -13.19 -0.64
N GLN A 220 10.71 -12.01 -0.46
CA GLN A 220 10.84 -11.33 0.82
C GLN A 220 9.67 -10.36 1.10
N VAL A 221 8.78 -10.11 0.14
CA VAL A 221 7.61 -9.26 0.35
C VAL A 221 6.49 -10.11 0.96
N LYS A 222 6.54 -10.27 2.26
CA LYS A 222 5.64 -11.14 3.05
C LYS A 222 5.10 -10.44 4.29
N PRO A 223 4.08 -9.61 4.18
CA PRO A 223 3.40 -9.01 5.33
C PRO A 223 3.03 -10.03 6.42
N ILE A 224 2.69 -11.27 6.05
CA ILE A 224 2.39 -12.36 7.01
C ILE A 224 3.57 -12.73 7.91
N GLN A 225 4.80 -12.51 7.48
CA GLN A 225 6.00 -12.71 8.31
C GLN A 225 6.29 -11.47 9.15
N ALA A 226 6.05 -10.27 8.59
CA ALA A 226 6.24 -9.02 9.30
C ALA A 226 5.33 -8.93 10.54
N VAL A 227 4.05 -9.32 10.43
CA VAL A 227 3.11 -9.25 11.56
C VAL A 227 3.52 -10.07 12.78
N GLN A 228 4.37 -11.08 12.60
CA GLN A 228 4.91 -11.90 13.69
C GLN A 228 5.98 -11.17 14.52
N GLN A 229 6.43 -10.00 14.09
CA GLN A 229 7.43 -9.17 14.77
C GLN A 229 6.83 -7.86 15.29
N ILE A 230 5.56 -7.55 14.95
CA ILE A 230 4.88 -6.33 15.35
C ILE A 230 4.32 -6.49 16.76
N GLU A 231 4.75 -5.66 17.68
CA GLU A 231 4.26 -5.60 19.06
C GLU A 231 3.38 -4.36 19.31
N GLN A 232 3.47 -3.38 18.41
CA GLN A 232 2.69 -2.14 18.45
C GLN A 232 1.19 -2.43 18.26
N PRO A 233 0.30 -1.60 18.83
CA PRO A 233 -1.14 -1.67 18.62
C PRO A 233 -1.52 -1.61 17.14
N ILE A 234 -2.40 -2.51 16.70
CA ILE A 234 -2.81 -2.61 15.30
C ILE A 234 -4.32 -2.73 15.16
N PHE A 235 -4.87 -1.83 14.37
CA PHE A 235 -6.22 -1.92 13.84
C PHE A 235 -6.18 -2.48 12.42
N LEU A 236 -6.80 -3.63 12.20
CA LEU A 236 -6.98 -4.23 10.87
C LEU A 236 -8.43 -4.07 10.44
N ALA A 237 -8.67 -3.70 9.19
CA ALA A 237 -10.01 -3.69 8.60
C ALA A 237 -10.01 -4.31 7.21
N HIS A 238 -11.11 -4.99 6.88
CA HIS A 238 -11.28 -5.62 5.57
C HIS A 238 -12.76 -5.70 5.19
N GLY A 239 -13.08 -5.50 3.93
CA GLY A 239 -14.43 -5.74 3.42
C GLY A 239 -14.64 -7.22 3.06
N ASP A 240 -15.78 -7.79 3.42
CA ASP A 240 -16.08 -9.20 3.11
C ASP A 240 -16.46 -9.44 1.64
N ALA A 241 -16.84 -8.38 0.92
CA ALA A 241 -17.09 -8.39 -0.52
C ALA A 241 -15.90 -7.88 -1.35
N ASP A 242 -14.69 -7.85 -0.78
CA ASP A 242 -13.49 -7.44 -1.51
C ASP A 242 -13.06 -8.51 -2.54
N GLU A 243 -13.33 -8.22 -3.81
CA GLU A 243 -12.94 -9.07 -4.93
C GLU A 243 -11.47 -8.87 -5.35
N ASN A 244 -10.81 -7.80 -4.92
CA ASN A 244 -9.42 -7.50 -5.23
C ASN A 244 -8.48 -8.28 -4.32
N ILE A 245 -8.71 -8.18 -3.04
CA ILE A 245 -7.93 -8.81 -1.98
C ILE A 245 -8.91 -9.50 -1.03
N LYS A 246 -8.88 -10.82 -1.00
CA LYS A 246 -9.84 -11.61 -0.23
C LYS A 246 -9.79 -11.28 1.26
N VAL A 247 -10.94 -11.18 1.91
CA VAL A 247 -11.06 -10.96 3.35
C VAL A 247 -10.24 -11.95 4.18
N SER A 248 -10.06 -13.19 3.68
CA SER A 248 -9.23 -14.20 4.34
C SER A 248 -7.78 -13.78 4.55
N TYR A 249 -7.25 -12.84 3.78
CA TYR A 249 -5.91 -12.29 4.02
C TYR A 249 -5.87 -11.43 5.28
N GLY A 250 -6.87 -10.55 5.47
CA GLY A 250 -7.01 -9.78 6.70
C GLY A 250 -7.14 -10.67 7.94
N GLN A 251 -7.93 -11.74 7.84
CA GLN A 251 -8.09 -12.74 8.90
C GLN A 251 -6.77 -13.45 9.22
N GLN A 252 -6.03 -13.92 8.20
CA GLN A 252 -4.72 -14.55 8.38
C GLN A 252 -3.70 -13.59 9.01
N LEU A 253 -3.65 -12.33 8.58
CA LEU A 253 -2.77 -11.33 9.17
C LEU A 253 -3.09 -11.15 10.66
N PHE A 254 -4.37 -11.04 11.01
CA PHE A 254 -4.81 -10.90 12.39
C PHE A 254 -4.46 -12.11 13.27
N GLU A 255 -4.66 -13.32 12.76
CA GLU A 255 -4.30 -14.56 13.46
C GLU A 255 -2.81 -14.63 13.79
N HIS A 256 -1.94 -14.21 12.86
CA HIS A 256 -0.49 -14.29 12.99
C HIS A 256 0.14 -13.04 13.65
N LEU A 257 -0.64 -11.98 13.85
CA LEU A 257 -0.17 -10.74 14.45
C LEU A 257 0.21 -10.97 15.92
N LYS A 258 1.48 -10.66 16.27
CA LYS A 258 2.03 -10.87 17.61
C LYS A 258 1.50 -9.83 18.63
N SER A 259 1.15 -8.63 18.15
CA SER A 259 0.68 -7.56 19.04
C SER A 259 -0.38 -8.04 20.02
N PRO A 260 -0.26 -7.73 21.33
CA PRO A 260 -1.28 -8.02 22.33
C PRO A 260 -2.49 -7.08 22.20
N GLN A 261 -2.34 -5.93 21.56
CA GLN A 261 -3.35 -4.90 21.33
C GLN A 261 -3.70 -4.87 19.86
N LYS A 262 -4.57 -5.78 19.44
CA LYS A 262 -4.98 -5.91 18.04
C LYS A 262 -6.50 -5.99 17.93
N GLN A 263 -7.02 -5.34 16.89
CA GLN A 263 -8.43 -5.34 16.53
C GLN A 263 -8.59 -5.72 15.07
N LEU A 264 -9.60 -6.53 14.75
CA LEU A 264 -10.02 -6.83 13.39
C LEU A 264 -11.47 -6.42 13.19
N VAL A 265 -11.73 -5.59 12.20
CA VAL A 265 -13.07 -5.18 11.79
C VAL A 265 -13.34 -5.70 10.38
N ILE A 266 -14.36 -6.53 10.24
CA ILE A 266 -14.87 -6.95 8.95
C ILE A 266 -16.09 -6.10 8.63
N VAL A 267 -16.03 -5.36 7.52
CA VAL A 267 -17.13 -4.49 7.08
C VAL A 267 -18.01 -5.23 6.09
N GLU A 268 -19.23 -5.52 6.50
CA GLU A 268 -20.20 -6.30 5.72
C GLU A 268 -20.58 -5.57 4.42
N GLY A 269 -20.56 -6.30 3.30
CA GLY A 269 -20.87 -5.81 1.96
C GLY A 269 -19.84 -4.81 1.39
N ALA A 270 -18.74 -4.55 2.08
CA ALA A 270 -17.72 -3.65 1.59
C ALA A 270 -16.77 -4.35 0.60
N GLY A 271 -16.57 -3.72 -0.55
CA GLY A 271 -15.52 -4.04 -1.50
C GLY A 271 -14.21 -3.33 -1.15
N HIS A 272 -13.22 -3.46 -2.04
CA HIS A 272 -11.85 -2.98 -1.84
C HIS A 272 -11.73 -1.48 -1.50
N PHE A 273 -12.61 -0.65 -2.03
CA PHE A 273 -12.57 0.82 -1.89
C PHE A 273 -13.78 1.39 -1.15
N SER A 274 -14.63 0.56 -0.54
CA SER A 274 -15.91 1.00 0.02
C SER A 274 -16.07 0.74 1.51
N LEU A 275 -14.98 0.61 2.28
CA LEU A 275 -15.03 0.42 3.73
C LEU A 275 -15.80 1.54 4.42
N TYR A 276 -15.51 2.80 4.08
CA TYR A 276 -16.18 3.97 4.65
C TYR A 276 -17.62 4.12 4.19
N GLU A 277 -17.88 3.85 2.89
CA GLU A 277 -19.23 3.92 2.34
C GLU A 277 -20.17 2.89 2.99
N LYS A 278 -19.71 1.64 3.10
CA LYS A 278 -20.52 0.53 3.63
C LYS A 278 -20.55 0.49 5.15
N GLY A 279 -19.42 0.75 5.79
CA GLY A 279 -19.31 0.77 7.25
C GLY A 279 -19.91 2.02 7.91
N GLY A 280 -20.05 3.10 7.12
CA GLY A 280 -20.66 4.35 7.56
C GLY A 280 -20.04 4.93 8.82
N GLU A 281 -20.85 5.68 9.57
CA GLU A 281 -20.42 6.31 10.83
C GLU A 281 -19.96 5.30 11.90
N GLY A 282 -20.50 4.08 11.86
CA GLY A 282 -20.11 3.02 12.80
C GLY A 282 -18.66 2.58 12.62
N TYR A 283 -18.22 2.38 11.37
CA TYR A 283 -16.83 2.07 11.04
C TYR A 283 -15.90 3.25 11.34
N LYS A 284 -16.27 4.44 10.87
CA LYS A 284 -15.53 5.68 11.10
C LYS A 284 -15.26 5.92 12.60
N LYS A 285 -16.29 5.74 13.44
CA LYS A 285 -16.16 5.88 14.89
C LYS A 285 -15.18 4.88 15.50
N GLN A 286 -15.17 3.62 15.05
CA GLN A 286 -14.22 2.62 15.53
C GLN A 286 -12.78 2.98 15.14
N VAL A 287 -12.57 3.41 13.89
CA VAL A 287 -11.26 3.87 13.41
C VAL A 287 -10.76 5.06 14.23
N MET A 288 -11.60 6.07 14.41
CA MET A 288 -11.21 7.28 15.16
C MET A 288 -11.01 7.00 16.66
N ALA A 289 -11.81 6.13 17.26
CA ALA A 289 -11.59 5.71 18.64
C ALA A 289 -10.25 5.02 18.83
N PHE A 290 -9.83 4.18 17.88
CA PHE A 290 -8.50 3.58 17.91
C PHE A 290 -7.39 4.64 17.77
N VAL A 291 -7.54 5.60 16.85
CA VAL A 291 -6.55 6.69 16.70
C VAL A 291 -6.44 7.50 18.00
N GLU A 292 -7.58 7.88 18.58
CA GLU A 292 -7.64 8.69 19.81
C GLU A 292 -6.98 8.02 21.02
N GLU A 293 -7.00 6.70 21.08
CA GLU A 293 -6.35 5.93 22.16
C GLU A 293 -4.82 6.09 22.14
N TRP A 294 -4.22 6.31 20.96
CA TRP A 294 -2.77 6.32 20.78
C TRP A 294 -2.17 7.71 20.49
N VAL A 295 -2.98 8.74 20.28
CA VAL A 295 -2.55 10.14 20.22
C VAL A 295 -2.87 10.85 21.54
N ARG A 296 -2.02 11.77 21.99
CA ARG A 296 -2.10 12.40 23.31
C ARG A 296 -2.75 13.78 23.27
#